data_59a972b29e5bc98ed4a2df30e270352d
#
_entry.id   59a972b29e5bc98ed4a2df30e270352d
#
_cell.length_a   1.000
_cell.length_b   1.000
_cell.length_c   1.000
_cell.angle_alpha   90.00
_cell.angle_beta   90.00
_cell.angle_gamma   90.00
#
_symmetry.space_group_name_H-M   'P 1'
#
loop_
_entity.id
_entity.type
_entity.pdbx_description
1 polymer ?
#
loop_
_entity_poly.entity_id
_entity_poly.type
_entity_poly.pdbx_seq_one_letter_code
_entity_poly.pdbx_strand_id
1 'polypeptide(L)'
;MAGLDACLRAGADVIVNTDADNQYCADDIPKLLEPIQRGEAQIVVGTRPISDISHFSPLKKLLQKMGSWVVRFASGTQVADAPSGFRAITRAAAMQLNVFSKYTYTLETIIQAGQKGIPITSVPIRTNGYLRPSRLMKSMRSYIQRSILTILRIFITYRPLSFFLWLGSLPFTAGTLIGVRWLLLYFRDDTRTHLPSLILASILILIGVLMWVLGLVGDIIAVNRKLLEDIQLRTKRIEYE
;
A
#
# COMPACT_ATOMS: atom_id res chain seq x y z
N MET A 1 -7.05 3.29 -15.22
CA MET A 1 -8.27 4.13 -15.08
C MET A 1 -9.06 4.21 -16.39
N ALA A 2 -8.47 4.55 -17.54
CA ALA A 2 -9.24 4.66 -18.80
C ALA A 2 -10.16 3.45 -19.11
N GLY A 3 -9.71 2.22 -18.82
CA GLY A 3 -10.55 1.02 -19.01
C GLY A 3 -11.74 0.95 -18.04
N LEU A 4 -11.55 1.32 -16.76
CA LEU A 4 -12.66 1.38 -15.79
C LEU A 4 -13.67 2.47 -16.20
N ASP A 5 -13.18 3.65 -16.59
CA ASP A 5 -14.05 4.75 -17.02
C ASP A 5 -14.84 4.38 -18.29
N ALA A 6 -14.19 3.69 -19.25
CA ALA A 6 -14.86 3.18 -20.45
C ALA A 6 -15.97 2.16 -20.12
N CYS A 7 -15.71 1.22 -19.20
CA CYS A 7 -16.71 0.25 -18.75
C CYS A 7 -17.88 0.95 -18.01
N LEU A 8 -17.58 1.95 -17.17
CA LEU A 8 -18.61 2.73 -16.46
C LEU A 8 -19.51 3.48 -17.45
N ARG A 9 -18.94 4.12 -18.49
CA ARG A 9 -19.69 4.79 -19.57
C ARG A 9 -20.52 3.83 -20.39
N ALA A 10 -20.03 2.58 -20.57
CA ALA A 10 -20.78 1.53 -21.24
C ALA A 10 -21.91 0.92 -20.39
N GLY A 11 -22.10 1.38 -19.17
CA GLY A 11 -23.18 0.91 -18.27
C GLY A 11 -22.89 -0.44 -17.60
N ALA A 12 -21.61 -0.87 -17.52
CA ALA A 12 -21.27 -2.17 -16.93
C ALA A 12 -21.59 -2.22 -15.42
N ASP A 13 -22.28 -3.25 -14.97
CA ASP A 13 -22.59 -3.50 -13.55
C ASP A 13 -21.41 -4.13 -12.81
N VAL A 14 -20.65 -4.99 -13.48
CA VAL A 14 -19.45 -5.63 -12.96
C VAL A 14 -18.35 -5.56 -14.00
N ILE A 15 -17.16 -5.17 -13.57
CA ILE A 15 -15.98 -5.03 -14.41
C ILE A 15 -14.98 -6.10 -14.01
N VAL A 16 -14.57 -6.96 -14.93
CA VAL A 16 -13.50 -7.92 -14.72
C VAL A 16 -12.22 -7.40 -15.38
N ASN A 17 -11.17 -7.25 -14.57
CA ASN A 17 -9.85 -6.85 -15.03
C ASN A 17 -8.92 -8.06 -15.11
N THR A 18 -8.14 -8.16 -16.17
CA THR A 18 -7.10 -9.17 -16.35
C THR A 18 -5.87 -8.57 -17.02
N ASP A 19 -4.69 -9.14 -16.77
CA ASP A 19 -3.48 -8.76 -17.47
C ASP A 19 -3.42 -9.43 -18.85
N ALA A 20 -2.90 -8.72 -19.87
CA ALA A 20 -2.85 -9.21 -21.25
C ALA A 20 -1.66 -10.17 -21.53
N ASP A 21 -1.13 -10.82 -20.50
CA ASP A 21 0.02 -11.74 -20.60
C ASP A 21 -0.37 -13.23 -20.58
N ASN A 22 -1.67 -13.50 -20.60
CA ASN A 22 -2.26 -14.85 -20.54
C ASN A 22 -1.85 -15.65 -19.28
N GLN A 23 -1.49 -14.96 -18.21
CA GLN A 23 -1.13 -15.62 -16.94
C GLN A 23 -2.35 -16.22 -16.23
N TYR A 24 -3.52 -15.64 -16.41
CA TYR A 24 -4.75 -16.03 -15.72
C TYR A 24 -5.64 -16.92 -16.60
N CYS A 25 -6.30 -17.89 -15.97
CA CYS A 25 -7.27 -18.75 -16.63
C CYS A 25 -8.62 -18.05 -16.72
N ALA A 26 -9.13 -17.80 -17.93
CA ALA A 26 -10.41 -17.14 -18.14
C ALA A 26 -11.59 -17.92 -17.57
N ASP A 27 -11.50 -19.25 -17.51
CA ASP A 27 -12.54 -20.13 -16.93
C ASP A 27 -12.75 -19.89 -15.42
N ASP A 28 -11.87 -19.15 -14.77
CA ASP A 28 -12.02 -18.79 -13.37
C ASP A 28 -12.76 -17.44 -13.16
N ILE A 29 -13.21 -16.77 -14.24
CA ILE A 29 -14.05 -15.56 -14.15
C ILE A 29 -15.32 -15.83 -13.31
N PRO A 30 -16.07 -16.92 -13.47
CA PRO A 30 -17.24 -17.20 -12.64
C PRO A 30 -16.94 -17.22 -11.14
N LYS A 31 -15.75 -17.72 -10.72
CA LYS A 31 -15.32 -17.72 -9.32
C LYS A 31 -15.14 -16.31 -8.75
N LEU A 32 -14.71 -15.35 -9.59
CA LEU A 32 -14.62 -13.95 -9.19
C LEU A 32 -15.98 -13.28 -9.05
N LEU A 33 -16.97 -13.71 -9.86
CA LEU A 33 -18.31 -13.13 -9.88
C LEU A 33 -19.18 -13.65 -8.73
N GLU A 34 -18.98 -14.90 -8.30
CA GLU A 34 -19.80 -15.56 -7.29
C GLU A 34 -19.95 -14.77 -5.99
N PRO A 35 -18.89 -14.25 -5.32
CA PRO A 35 -19.03 -13.45 -4.11
C PRO A 35 -19.76 -12.11 -4.35
N ILE A 36 -19.65 -11.55 -5.56
CA ILE A 36 -20.39 -10.33 -5.94
C ILE A 36 -21.87 -10.64 -6.09
N GLN A 37 -22.22 -11.73 -6.78
CA GLN A 37 -23.62 -12.15 -6.99
C GLN A 37 -24.31 -12.50 -5.66
N ARG A 38 -23.56 -13.03 -4.69
CA ARG A 38 -24.06 -13.29 -3.33
C ARG A 38 -24.16 -12.04 -2.47
N GLY A 39 -23.66 -10.87 -2.92
CA GLY A 39 -23.63 -9.63 -2.13
C GLY A 39 -22.59 -9.63 -1.01
N GLU A 40 -21.66 -10.59 -0.99
CA GLU A 40 -20.63 -10.74 0.05
C GLU A 40 -19.46 -9.73 -0.14
N ALA A 41 -19.19 -9.33 -1.39
CA ALA A 41 -18.11 -8.43 -1.73
C ALA A 41 -18.46 -7.51 -2.90
N GLN A 42 -17.84 -6.35 -2.95
CA GLN A 42 -17.88 -5.42 -4.08
C GLN A 42 -16.59 -5.47 -4.92
N ILE A 43 -15.53 -5.99 -4.33
CA ILE A 43 -14.25 -6.25 -5.03
C ILE A 43 -13.81 -7.67 -4.69
N VAL A 44 -13.49 -8.45 -5.73
CA VAL A 44 -12.97 -9.81 -5.59
C VAL A 44 -11.60 -9.90 -6.26
N VAL A 45 -10.60 -10.37 -5.52
CA VAL A 45 -9.21 -10.51 -5.99
C VAL A 45 -8.87 -11.98 -6.18
N GLY A 46 -8.46 -12.36 -7.38
CA GLY A 46 -7.97 -13.70 -7.65
C GLY A 46 -6.60 -13.94 -7.01
N THR A 47 -6.50 -14.92 -6.12
CA THR A 47 -5.26 -15.29 -5.42
C THR A 47 -4.54 -16.39 -6.18
N ARG A 48 -3.32 -16.12 -6.62
CA ARG A 48 -2.46 -17.08 -7.29
C ARG A 48 -1.84 -18.05 -6.26
N PRO A 49 -1.60 -19.31 -6.63
CA PRO A 49 -0.88 -20.29 -5.79
C PRO A 49 0.63 -19.96 -5.76
N ILE A 50 1.03 -18.87 -5.09
CA ILE A 50 2.42 -18.35 -5.09
C ILE A 50 3.42 -19.36 -4.52
N SER A 51 3.00 -20.21 -3.56
CA SER A 51 3.81 -21.29 -3.01
C SER A 51 4.26 -22.29 -4.07
N ASP A 52 3.41 -22.56 -5.04
CA ASP A 52 3.57 -23.62 -6.03
C ASP A 52 4.26 -23.11 -7.31
N ILE A 53 4.50 -21.79 -7.41
CA ILE A 53 5.20 -21.20 -8.56
C ILE A 53 6.70 -21.50 -8.43
N SER A 54 7.19 -22.49 -9.17
CA SER A 54 8.56 -22.97 -9.16
C SER A 54 9.61 -21.94 -9.61
N HIS A 55 9.20 -20.96 -10.44
CA HIS A 55 10.11 -19.97 -11.02
C HIS A 55 10.43 -18.77 -10.11
N PHE A 56 9.86 -18.69 -8.90
CA PHE A 56 10.10 -17.59 -7.99
C PHE A 56 11.25 -17.95 -7.02
N SER A 57 12.30 -17.12 -7.01
CA SER A 57 13.36 -17.22 -6.00
C SER A 57 12.79 -17.02 -4.59
N PRO A 58 13.40 -17.62 -3.54
CA PRO A 58 12.94 -17.46 -2.16
C PRO A 58 12.79 -15.99 -1.74
N LEU A 59 13.74 -15.14 -2.16
CA LEU A 59 13.73 -13.71 -1.90
C LEU A 59 12.53 -13.01 -2.56
N LYS A 60 12.18 -13.40 -3.79
CA LYS A 60 11.01 -12.85 -4.50
C LYS A 60 9.72 -13.24 -3.78
N LYS A 61 9.59 -14.49 -3.31
CA LYS A 61 8.45 -14.94 -2.50
C LYS A 61 8.34 -14.17 -1.19
N LEU A 62 9.46 -13.93 -0.50
CA LEU A 62 9.51 -13.14 0.73
C LEU A 62 9.07 -11.70 0.50
N LEU A 63 9.62 -11.01 -0.51
CA LEU A 63 9.25 -9.63 -0.84
C LEU A 63 7.78 -9.50 -1.23
N GLN A 64 7.23 -10.48 -1.92
CA GLN A 64 5.82 -10.50 -2.30
C GLN A 64 4.90 -10.70 -1.08
N LYS A 65 5.27 -11.60 -0.16
CA LYS A 65 4.58 -11.78 1.13
C LYS A 65 4.66 -10.52 1.98
N MET A 66 5.83 -9.90 2.06
CA MET A 66 6.03 -8.64 2.78
C MET A 66 5.22 -7.49 2.16
N GLY A 67 5.21 -7.37 0.84
CA GLY A 67 4.38 -6.38 0.14
C GLY A 67 2.89 -6.58 0.41
N SER A 68 2.39 -7.80 0.36
CA SER A 68 0.99 -8.10 0.69
C SER A 68 0.69 -7.85 2.17
N TRP A 69 1.63 -8.13 3.08
CA TRP A 69 1.48 -7.81 4.50
C TRP A 69 1.36 -6.29 4.73
N VAL A 70 2.23 -5.50 4.10
CA VAL A 70 2.18 -4.03 4.18
C VAL A 70 0.85 -3.49 3.66
N VAL A 71 0.37 -4.02 2.54
CA VAL A 71 -0.93 -3.61 1.98
C VAL A 71 -2.07 -3.96 2.94
N ARG A 72 -2.09 -5.16 3.52
CA ARG A 72 -3.06 -5.56 4.55
C ARG A 72 -3.03 -4.61 5.76
N PHE A 73 -1.84 -4.30 6.26
CA PHE A 73 -1.67 -3.37 7.38
C PHE A 73 -2.16 -1.96 7.03
N ALA A 74 -1.84 -1.45 5.83
CA ALA A 74 -2.26 -0.12 5.39
C ALA A 74 -3.76 -0.02 5.08
N SER A 75 -4.35 -1.10 4.54
CA SER A 75 -5.76 -1.17 4.13
C SER A 75 -6.71 -1.63 5.24
N GLY A 76 -6.23 -2.39 6.21
CA GLY A 76 -7.09 -3.11 7.15
C GLY A 76 -7.86 -4.29 6.52
N THR A 77 -7.46 -4.75 5.32
CA THR A 77 -8.10 -5.86 4.60
C THR A 77 -7.31 -7.16 4.71
N GLN A 78 -7.95 -8.29 4.39
CA GLN A 78 -7.31 -9.61 4.46
C GLN A 78 -6.93 -10.17 3.07
N VAL A 79 -6.70 -9.31 2.07
CA VAL A 79 -6.35 -9.75 0.72
C VAL A 79 -5.00 -10.48 0.72
N ALA A 80 -5.00 -11.72 0.20
CA ALA A 80 -3.82 -12.58 0.23
C ALA A 80 -2.79 -12.25 -0.85
N ASP A 81 -3.23 -11.89 -2.06
CA ASP A 81 -2.38 -11.57 -3.23
C ASP A 81 -2.67 -10.16 -3.74
N ALA A 82 -2.15 -9.16 -3.04
CA ALA A 82 -2.36 -7.75 -3.38
C ALA A 82 -1.85 -7.35 -4.78
N PRO A 83 -0.73 -7.89 -5.31
CA PRO A 83 -0.27 -7.59 -6.67
C PRO A 83 -1.09 -8.22 -7.79
N SER A 84 -2.03 -9.15 -7.51
CA SER A 84 -2.83 -9.81 -8.56
C SER A 84 -3.63 -8.79 -9.37
N GLY A 85 -3.54 -8.87 -10.71
CA GLY A 85 -4.32 -8.06 -11.66
C GLY A 85 -5.69 -8.64 -11.99
N PHE A 86 -5.95 -9.92 -11.64
CA PHE A 86 -7.21 -10.58 -11.96
C PHE A 86 -8.27 -10.30 -10.90
N ARG A 87 -9.23 -9.44 -11.23
CA ARG A 87 -10.19 -8.89 -10.27
C ARG A 87 -11.56 -8.69 -10.89
N ALA A 88 -12.59 -8.86 -10.08
CA ALA A 88 -13.93 -8.40 -10.38
C ALA A 88 -14.28 -7.22 -9.46
N ILE A 89 -14.89 -6.18 -10.01
CA ILE A 89 -15.20 -4.93 -9.31
C ILE A 89 -16.61 -4.51 -9.71
N THR A 90 -17.50 -4.27 -8.76
CA THR A 90 -18.86 -3.75 -9.02
C THR A 90 -18.81 -2.31 -9.52
N ARG A 91 -19.84 -1.85 -10.25
CA ARG A 91 -20.01 -0.46 -10.67
C ARG A 91 -19.86 0.51 -9.49
N ALA A 92 -20.54 0.23 -8.37
CA ALA A 92 -20.50 1.05 -7.17
C ALA A 92 -19.08 1.19 -6.58
N ALA A 93 -18.30 0.11 -6.55
CA ALA A 93 -16.91 0.15 -6.11
C ALA A 93 -16.01 0.87 -7.14
N ALA A 94 -16.19 0.62 -8.44
CA ALA A 94 -15.40 1.25 -9.50
C ALA A 94 -15.52 2.77 -9.52
N MET A 95 -16.71 3.31 -9.27
CA MET A 95 -16.92 4.76 -9.14
C MET A 95 -16.16 5.38 -7.96
N GLN A 96 -16.00 4.63 -6.86
CA GLN A 96 -15.31 5.10 -5.65
C GLN A 96 -13.79 5.02 -5.74
N LEU A 97 -13.25 4.24 -6.68
CA LEU A 97 -11.81 4.04 -6.80
C LEU A 97 -11.18 5.17 -7.63
N ASN A 98 -10.08 5.71 -7.11
CA ASN A 98 -9.28 6.73 -7.75
C ASN A 98 -7.80 6.31 -7.75
N VAL A 99 -7.24 6.02 -8.91
CA VAL A 99 -5.86 5.59 -9.05
C VAL A 99 -5.01 6.72 -9.61
N PHE A 100 -4.04 7.14 -8.83
CA PHE A 100 -3.11 8.21 -9.19
C PHE A 100 -1.77 7.66 -9.71
N SER A 101 -1.41 6.43 -9.36
CA SER A 101 -0.15 5.81 -9.76
C SER A 101 -0.31 4.98 -11.03
N LYS A 102 0.58 5.20 -11.99
CA LYS A 102 0.65 4.37 -13.21
C LYS A 102 1.20 2.96 -12.95
N TYR A 103 1.85 2.73 -11.81
CA TYR A 103 2.61 1.50 -11.55
C TYR A 103 2.02 0.60 -10.47
N THR A 104 1.24 1.14 -9.54
CA THR A 104 0.76 0.42 -8.35
C THR A 104 -0.75 0.41 -8.19
N TYR A 105 -1.50 0.48 -9.31
CA TYR A 105 -2.96 0.53 -9.26
C TYR A 105 -3.57 -0.62 -8.46
N THR A 106 -2.97 -1.82 -8.55
CA THR A 106 -3.44 -3.00 -7.82
C THR A 106 -3.36 -2.84 -6.31
N LEU A 107 -2.33 -2.20 -5.80
CA LEU A 107 -2.14 -1.95 -4.39
C LEU A 107 -3.00 -0.78 -3.91
N GLU A 108 -3.06 0.28 -4.70
CA GLU A 108 -3.86 1.47 -4.38
C GLU A 108 -5.35 1.15 -4.27
N THR A 109 -5.89 0.35 -5.19
CA THR A 109 -7.32 -0.03 -5.14
C THR A 109 -7.68 -0.82 -3.90
N ILE A 110 -6.81 -1.73 -3.43
CA ILE A 110 -7.05 -2.48 -2.18
C ILE A 110 -6.99 -1.55 -0.96
N ILE A 111 -6.00 -0.65 -0.92
CA ILE A 111 -5.85 0.27 0.20
C ILE A 111 -7.03 1.23 0.28
N GLN A 112 -7.46 1.77 -0.86
CA GLN A 112 -8.65 2.63 -0.92
C GLN A 112 -9.92 1.87 -0.54
N ALA A 113 -10.08 0.62 -1.00
CA ALA A 113 -11.21 -0.21 -0.63
C ALA A 113 -11.29 -0.38 0.90
N GLY A 114 -10.17 -0.73 1.54
CA GLY A 114 -10.12 -0.88 2.99
C GLY A 114 -10.40 0.41 3.74
N GLN A 115 -9.82 1.54 3.29
CA GLN A 115 -10.05 2.85 3.93
C GLN A 115 -11.48 3.38 3.77
N LYS A 116 -12.15 3.02 2.68
CA LYS A 116 -13.53 3.41 2.38
C LYS A 116 -14.56 2.39 2.89
N GLY A 117 -14.12 1.30 3.53
CA GLY A 117 -15.00 0.25 4.01
C GLY A 117 -15.71 -0.53 2.89
N ILE A 118 -15.15 -0.54 1.67
CA ILE A 118 -15.69 -1.31 0.55
C ILE A 118 -15.42 -2.80 0.81
N PRO A 119 -16.46 -3.66 0.83
CA PRO A 119 -16.28 -5.09 1.05
C PRO A 119 -15.38 -5.71 -0.03
N ILE A 120 -14.27 -6.31 0.40
CA ILE A 120 -13.30 -6.95 -0.49
C ILE A 120 -12.98 -8.35 -0.01
N THR A 121 -12.93 -9.32 -0.92
CA THR A 121 -12.56 -10.69 -0.63
C THR A 121 -11.55 -11.24 -1.64
N SER A 122 -11.05 -12.44 -1.38
CA SER A 122 -10.10 -13.13 -2.26
C SER A 122 -10.57 -14.54 -2.56
N VAL A 123 -10.44 -14.98 -3.81
CA VAL A 123 -10.75 -16.35 -4.24
C VAL A 123 -9.54 -17.01 -4.89
N PRO A 124 -9.30 -18.30 -4.66
CA PRO A 124 -8.20 -19.02 -5.32
C PRO A 124 -8.48 -19.17 -6.81
N ILE A 125 -7.46 -18.88 -7.62
CA ILE A 125 -7.52 -18.99 -9.08
C ILE A 125 -6.39 -19.87 -9.60
N ARG A 126 -6.59 -20.41 -10.80
CA ARG A 126 -5.55 -21.12 -11.56
C ARG A 126 -4.68 -20.12 -12.33
N THR A 127 -3.45 -20.50 -12.56
CA THR A 127 -2.52 -19.77 -13.44
C THR A 127 -2.12 -20.66 -14.59
N ASN A 128 -2.06 -20.09 -15.78
CA ASN A 128 -1.53 -20.78 -16.94
C ASN A 128 -0.02 -20.97 -16.83
N GLY A 129 0.52 -21.95 -17.54
CA GLY A 129 1.97 -22.18 -17.60
C GLY A 129 2.73 -20.97 -18.11
N TYR A 130 4.00 -20.88 -17.71
CA TYR A 130 4.88 -19.78 -18.05
C TYR A 130 5.15 -19.71 -19.56
N LEU A 131 4.62 -18.70 -20.23
CA LEU A 131 4.74 -18.56 -21.69
C LEU A 131 5.92 -17.69 -22.13
N ARG A 132 6.35 -16.73 -21.33
CA ARG A 132 7.46 -15.83 -21.66
C ARG A 132 8.08 -15.13 -20.45
N PRO A 133 9.40 -14.75 -20.51
CA PRO A 133 10.06 -14.01 -19.43
C PRO A 133 9.44 -12.62 -19.24
N SER A 134 9.36 -12.16 -17.99
CA SER A 134 8.81 -10.86 -17.63
C SER A 134 9.62 -9.73 -18.28
N ARG A 135 8.95 -8.86 -19.04
CA ARG A 135 9.56 -7.66 -19.63
C ARG A 135 9.80 -6.54 -18.61
N LEU A 136 9.08 -6.56 -17.48
CA LEU A 136 9.11 -5.49 -16.49
C LEU A 136 10.28 -5.59 -15.51
N MET A 137 10.89 -6.77 -15.37
CA MET A 137 11.93 -7.04 -14.36
C MET A 137 13.16 -7.66 -14.98
N LYS A 138 14.11 -6.80 -15.36
CA LYS A 138 15.40 -7.22 -15.93
C LYS A 138 16.46 -7.60 -14.86
N SER A 139 16.30 -7.15 -13.59
CA SER A 139 17.29 -7.37 -12.52
C SER A 139 16.62 -7.49 -11.14
N MET A 140 17.11 -8.38 -10.29
CA MET A 140 16.70 -8.55 -8.91
C MET A 140 16.90 -7.27 -8.08
N ARG A 141 17.99 -6.54 -8.30
CA ARG A 141 18.25 -5.24 -7.66
C ARG A 141 17.13 -4.23 -7.95
N SER A 142 16.75 -4.10 -9.22
CA SER A 142 15.67 -3.20 -9.63
C SER A 142 14.32 -3.58 -9.00
N TYR A 143 14.06 -4.89 -8.85
CA TYR A 143 12.86 -5.40 -8.18
C TYR A 143 12.84 -4.99 -6.71
N ILE A 144 13.94 -5.22 -5.97
CA ILE A 144 14.07 -4.88 -4.55
C ILE A 144 13.90 -3.37 -4.35
N GLN A 145 14.60 -2.54 -5.11
CA GLN A 145 14.50 -1.09 -5.01
C GLN A 145 13.08 -0.60 -5.25
N ARG A 146 12.41 -1.07 -6.30
CA ARG A 146 11.02 -0.70 -6.59
C ARG A 146 10.06 -1.15 -5.51
N SER A 147 10.25 -2.36 -4.96
CA SER A 147 9.42 -2.88 -3.87
C SER A 147 9.55 -2.03 -2.61
N ILE A 148 10.78 -1.68 -2.21
CA ILE A 148 11.04 -0.82 -1.04
C ILE A 148 10.43 0.57 -1.26
N LEU A 149 10.67 1.19 -2.41
CA LEU A 149 10.10 2.51 -2.73
C LEU A 149 8.57 2.48 -2.74
N THR A 150 7.97 1.41 -3.27
CA THR A 150 6.51 1.25 -3.25
C THR A 150 5.98 1.13 -1.83
N ILE A 151 6.63 0.33 -0.97
CA ILE A 151 6.27 0.18 0.44
C ILE A 151 6.35 1.51 1.17
N LEU A 152 7.48 2.22 1.04
CA LEU A 152 7.67 3.54 1.64
C LEU A 152 6.60 4.52 1.17
N ARG A 153 6.34 4.57 -0.14
CA ARG A 153 5.31 5.43 -0.72
C ARG A 153 3.93 5.13 -0.15
N ILE A 154 3.56 3.86 0.01
CA ILE A 154 2.29 3.45 0.62
C ILE A 154 2.18 3.99 2.04
N PHE A 155 3.20 3.80 2.89
CA PHE A 155 3.19 4.31 4.27
C PHE A 155 3.08 5.82 4.32
N ILE A 156 3.93 6.54 3.56
CA ILE A 156 3.93 8.02 3.53
C ILE A 156 2.58 8.56 3.03
N THR A 157 1.95 7.87 2.06
CA THR A 157 0.71 8.36 1.42
C THR A 157 -0.53 8.04 2.24
N TYR A 158 -0.58 6.87 2.88
CA TYR A 158 -1.82 6.35 3.49
C TYR A 158 -1.80 6.32 5.02
N ARG A 159 -0.62 6.33 5.66
CA ARG A 159 -0.46 6.39 7.12
C ARG A 159 0.76 7.26 7.51
N PRO A 160 0.80 8.53 7.07
CA PRO A 160 1.95 9.39 7.29
C PRO A 160 2.27 9.59 8.78
N LEU A 161 1.25 9.86 9.60
CA LEU A 161 1.44 10.09 11.03
C LEU A 161 2.14 8.90 11.69
N SER A 162 1.61 7.67 11.51
CA SER A 162 2.21 6.48 12.10
C SER A 162 3.64 6.24 11.61
N PHE A 163 3.89 6.44 10.32
CA PHE A 163 5.21 6.25 9.73
C PHE A 163 6.24 7.22 10.34
N PHE A 164 5.94 8.51 10.37
CA PHE A 164 6.87 9.51 10.87
C PHE A 164 6.99 9.50 12.40
N LEU A 165 5.95 9.11 13.14
CA LEU A 165 6.05 8.90 14.59
C LEU A 165 7.05 7.77 14.91
N TRP A 166 6.93 6.62 14.24
CA TRP A 166 7.88 5.52 14.42
C TRP A 166 9.29 5.90 14.01
N LEU A 167 9.46 6.54 12.86
CA LEU A 167 10.76 6.95 12.36
C LEU A 167 11.42 8.02 13.27
N GLY A 168 10.65 8.98 13.75
CA GLY A 168 11.12 10.04 14.63
C GLY A 168 11.40 9.57 16.06
N SER A 169 10.73 8.50 16.53
CA SER A 169 10.96 7.94 17.86
C SER A 169 12.38 7.38 18.03
N LEU A 170 13.01 6.87 16.96
CA LEU A 170 14.37 6.35 17.01
C LEU A 170 15.39 7.44 17.40
N PRO A 171 15.55 8.55 16.64
CA PRO A 171 16.48 9.61 17.02
C PRO A 171 16.04 10.31 18.31
N PHE A 172 14.75 10.50 18.56
CA PHE A 172 14.25 11.10 19.79
C PHE A 172 14.67 10.31 21.04
N THR A 173 14.44 8.99 21.06
CA THR A 173 14.83 8.15 22.20
C THR A 173 16.35 8.07 22.36
N ALA A 174 17.09 7.95 21.25
CA ALA A 174 18.55 7.95 21.30
C ALA A 174 19.09 9.28 21.87
N GLY A 175 18.57 10.41 21.40
CA GLY A 175 18.93 11.72 21.91
C GLY A 175 18.58 11.92 23.38
N THR A 176 17.39 11.48 23.80
CA THR A 176 16.95 11.53 25.20
C THR A 176 17.86 10.68 26.09
N LEU A 177 18.22 9.47 25.68
CA LEU A 177 19.14 8.61 26.45
C LEU A 177 20.53 9.25 26.63
N ILE A 178 21.07 9.85 25.56
CA ILE A 178 22.34 10.58 25.62
C ILE A 178 22.20 11.79 26.53
N GLY A 179 21.12 12.55 26.45
CA GLY A 179 20.84 13.71 27.31
C GLY A 179 20.72 13.35 28.79
N VAL A 180 19.98 12.26 29.09
CA VAL A 180 19.85 11.75 30.46
C VAL A 180 21.21 11.29 30.99
N ARG A 181 22.00 10.57 30.19
CA ARG A 181 23.37 10.22 30.57
C ARG A 181 24.19 11.44 30.89
N TRP A 182 24.15 12.50 30.06
CA TRP A 182 24.87 13.74 30.27
C TRP A 182 24.44 14.41 31.59
N LEU A 183 23.12 14.44 31.85
CA LEU A 183 22.58 15.03 33.09
C LEU A 183 23.07 14.29 34.34
N LEU A 184 23.14 12.95 34.30
CA LEU A 184 23.67 12.14 35.41
C LEU A 184 25.17 12.41 35.64
N LEU A 185 25.95 12.61 34.56
CA LEU A 185 27.37 12.98 34.69
C LEU A 185 27.54 14.40 35.23
N TYR A 186 26.64 15.30 34.83
CA TYR A 186 26.64 16.68 35.38
C TYR A 186 26.47 16.68 36.89
N PHE A 187 25.56 15.91 37.45
CA PHE A 187 25.40 15.81 38.92
C PHE A 187 26.56 15.10 39.64
N ARG A 188 27.46 14.43 38.87
CA ARG A 188 28.68 13.80 39.42
C ARG A 188 29.93 14.63 39.24
N ASP A 189 29.79 15.91 38.88
CA ASP A 189 30.91 16.86 38.60
C ASP A 189 31.87 16.44 37.46
N ASP A 190 31.46 15.53 36.58
CA ASP A 190 32.27 15.05 35.45
C ASP A 190 31.73 15.58 34.11
N THR A 191 31.62 16.91 33.98
CA THR A 191 30.99 17.52 32.79
C THR A 191 31.95 18.07 31.76
N ARG A 192 33.23 18.25 32.10
CA ARG A 192 34.19 19.02 31.29
C ARG A 192 34.48 18.42 29.92
N THR A 193 34.24 17.12 29.69
CA THR A 193 34.57 16.38 28.46
C THR A 193 33.35 15.99 27.62
N HIS A 194 32.12 16.34 28.05
CA HIS A 194 30.91 15.74 27.45
C HIS A 194 30.01 16.73 26.69
N LEU A 195 30.47 17.96 26.40
CA LEU A 195 29.74 18.94 25.58
C LEU A 195 29.36 18.42 24.18
N PRO A 196 30.23 17.70 23.44
CA PRO A 196 29.85 17.15 22.15
C PRO A 196 28.67 16.17 22.22
N SER A 197 28.52 15.40 23.31
CA SER A 197 27.40 14.48 23.49
C SER A 197 26.10 15.24 23.77
N LEU A 198 26.12 16.39 24.44
CA LEU A 198 24.94 17.24 24.65
C LEU A 198 24.44 17.83 23.31
N ILE A 199 25.39 18.30 22.47
CA ILE A 199 25.08 18.81 21.13
C ILE A 199 24.44 17.70 20.28
N LEU A 200 25.04 16.50 20.28
CA LEU A 200 24.49 15.35 19.57
C LEU A 200 23.08 15.00 20.07
N ALA A 201 22.87 14.96 21.38
CA ALA A 201 21.56 14.71 21.98
C ALA A 201 20.51 15.73 21.50
N SER A 202 20.87 17.03 21.52
CA SER A 202 19.98 18.11 21.07
C SER A 202 19.62 17.97 19.59
N ILE A 203 20.59 17.66 18.74
CA ILE A 203 20.36 17.43 17.29
C ILE A 203 19.42 16.23 17.07
N LEU A 204 19.66 15.12 17.78
CA LEU A 204 18.83 13.91 17.62
C LEU A 204 17.39 14.15 18.11
N ILE A 205 17.20 14.84 19.23
CA ILE A 205 15.87 15.20 19.72
C ILE A 205 15.16 16.10 18.70
N LEU A 206 15.86 17.12 18.18
CA LEU A 206 15.29 18.04 17.20
C LEU A 206 14.86 17.29 15.92
N ILE A 207 15.69 16.38 15.41
CA ILE A 207 15.36 15.55 14.26
C ILE A 207 14.11 14.72 14.56
N GLY A 208 14.01 14.09 15.74
CA GLY A 208 12.84 13.33 16.14
C GLY A 208 11.56 14.15 16.15
N VAL A 209 11.60 15.33 16.75
CA VAL A 209 10.47 16.28 16.79
C VAL A 209 10.08 16.75 15.40
N LEU A 210 11.06 17.11 14.55
CA LEU A 210 10.79 17.49 13.15
C LEU A 210 10.10 16.37 12.37
N MET A 211 10.49 15.12 12.57
CA MET A 211 9.80 13.97 11.96
C MET A 211 8.35 13.87 12.43
N TRP A 212 8.07 14.09 13.71
CA TRP A 212 6.70 14.09 14.23
C TRP A 212 5.85 15.21 13.63
N VAL A 213 6.40 16.41 13.50
CA VAL A 213 5.74 17.55 12.83
C VAL A 213 5.44 17.21 11.36
N LEU A 214 6.40 16.59 10.64
CA LEU A 214 6.16 16.12 9.27
C LEU A 214 5.04 15.08 9.20
N GLY A 215 4.94 14.21 10.20
CA GLY A 215 3.85 13.26 10.35
C GLY A 215 2.48 13.93 10.46
N LEU A 216 2.36 14.95 11.29
CA LEU A 216 1.12 15.74 11.46
C LEU A 216 0.74 16.47 10.17
N VAL A 217 1.70 17.12 9.51
CA VAL A 217 1.45 17.80 8.23
C VAL A 217 1.00 16.81 7.17
N GLY A 218 1.66 15.64 7.09
CA GLY A 218 1.29 14.57 6.17
C GLY A 218 -0.13 14.04 6.42
N ASP A 219 -0.55 13.94 7.68
CA ASP A 219 -1.89 13.49 8.05
C ASP A 219 -2.96 14.50 7.62
N ILE A 220 -2.72 15.80 7.80
CA ILE A 220 -3.61 16.87 7.31
C ILE A 220 -3.75 16.81 5.78
N ILE A 221 -2.65 16.57 5.05
CA ILE A 221 -2.67 16.39 3.59
C ILE A 221 -3.50 15.14 3.22
N ALA A 222 -3.38 14.05 3.97
CA ALA A 222 -4.15 12.84 3.73
C ALA A 222 -5.67 13.05 3.95
N VAL A 223 -6.06 13.89 4.92
CA VAL A 223 -7.47 14.30 5.14
C VAL A 223 -7.99 15.12 3.95
N ASN A 224 -7.23 16.12 3.49
CA ASN A 224 -7.61 16.91 2.32
C ASN A 224 -7.79 16.04 1.06
N ARG A 225 -6.93 15.04 0.87
CA ARG A 225 -7.11 14.08 -0.22
C ARG A 225 -8.44 13.34 -0.14
N LYS A 226 -8.86 12.88 1.04
CA LYS A 226 -10.16 12.19 1.22
C LYS A 226 -11.33 13.08 0.83
N LEU A 227 -11.29 14.38 1.17
CA LEU A 227 -12.32 15.34 0.78
C LEU A 227 -12.37 15.50 -0.75
N LEU A 228 -11.23 15.60 -1.42
CA LEU A 228 -11.15 15.67 -2.88
C LEU A 228 -11.70 14.39 -3.54
N GLU A 229 -11.42 13.22 -2.98
CA GLU A 229 -11.95 11.95 -3.46
C GLU A 229 -13.48 11.86 -3.32
N ASP A 230 -14.07 12.42 -2.25
CA ASP A 230 -15.54 12.49 -2.09
C ASP A 230 -16.19 13.41 -3.14
N ILE A 231 -15.60 14.58 -3.37
CA ILE A 231 -16.06 15.50 -4.42
C ILE A 231 -16.02 14.81 -5.78
N GLN A 232 -14.92 14.12 -6.09
CA GLN A 232 -14.76 13.39 -7.34
C GLN A 232 -15.78 12.26 -7.50
N LEU A 233 -16.11 11.55 -6.42
CA LEU A 233 -17.18 10.54 -6.44
C LEU A 233 -18.53 11.14 -6.79
N ARG A 234 -18.88 12.29 -6.20
CA ARG A 234 -20.14 13.00 -6.51
C ARG A 234 -20.19 13.44 -7.97
N THR A 235 -19.08 13.95 -8.49
CA THR A 235 -18.97 14.34 -9.91
C THR A 235 -19.16 13.11 -10.84
N LYS A 236 -18.51 11.99 -10.53
CA LYS A 236 -18.67 10.75 -11.30
C LYS A 236 -20.10 10.22 -11.28
N ARG A 237 -20.82 10.33 -10.17
CA ARG A 237 -22.24 9.95 -10.12
C ARG A 237 -23.07 10.76 -11.12
N ILE A 238 -22.88 12.07 -11.14
CA ILE A 238 -23.60 12.96 -12.09
C ILE A 238 -23.22 12.63 -13.55
N GLU A 239 -21.98 12.20 -13.81
CA GLU A 239 -21.51 11.90 -15.18
C GLU A 239 -22.00 10.54 -15.68
N TYR A 240 -22.16 9.54 -14.79
CA TYR A 240 -22.44 8.15 -15.18
C TYR A 240 -23.86 7.65 -14.81
N GLU A 241 -24.66 8.42 -14.08
CA GLU A 241 -26.11 8.25 -13.88
C GLU A 241 -26.89 9.01 -14.94
#